data_cf6455620a954e09e4d5bf68f8270ed4
#
_entry.id   cf6455620a954e09e4d5bf68f8270ed4
#
_cell.length_a   1.000
_cell.length_b   1.000
_cell.length_c   1.000
_cell.angle_alpha   90.00
_cell.angle_beta   90.00
_cell.angle_gamma   90.00
#
_symmetry.space_group_name_H-M   'P 1'
#
loop_
_entity.id
_entity.type
_entity.pdbx_description
1 polymer ?
#
loop_
_entity_poly.entity_id
_entity_poly.type
_entity_poly.pdbx_seq_one_letter_code
_entity_poly.pdbx_strand_id
1 'polypeptide(L)'
;MALLIRDLKPALANVLGTIKRNKNLPTLEAAKIMVGGGELKILATDRFAAFVCEIEYKTDTEFSYVLDGESLQLLAKLPPLQQVEFTPSGVVAKNVKFTPADLDFPTVIQSLIDTAWKGEWLEDQGHNTVDGVITGFKDGVITGYKPEIVKHIKDVEIIPQPHGGQNARLRAPGLRGVLMGTRVKLEEISGF
;
A
#
# COMPACT_ATOMS: atom_id res chain seq x y z
N MET A 1 -17.24 -13.92 9.23
CA MET A 1 -16.96 -12.96 10.35
C MET A 1 -17.21 -11.54 9.85
N ALA A 2 -17.76 -10.66 10.69
CA ALA A 2 -17.97 -9.26 10.33
C ALA A 2 -16.93 -8.38 11.03
N LEU A 3 -16.41 -7.36 10.35
CA LEU A 3 -15.55 -6.32 10.91
C LEU A 3 -16.36 -5.06 11.18
N LEU A 4 -15.91 -4.25 12.12
CA LEU A 4 -16.44 -2.92 12.29
C LEU A 4 -15.71 -1.94 11.36
N ILE A 5 -16.41 -0.97 10.81
CA ILE A 5 -15.80 0.07 9.96
C ILE A 5 -14.65 0.78 10.67
N ARG A 6 -14.76 1.04 11.98
CA ARG A 6 -13.68 1.66 12.75
C ARG A 6 -12.35 0.90 12.66
N ASP A 7 -12.40 -0.42 12.55
CA ASP A 7 -11.22 -1.29 12.48
C ASP A 7 -10.60 -1.29 11.07
N LEU A 8 -11.41 -0.97 10.05
CA LEU A 8 -10.98 -0.80 8.65
C LEU A 8 -10.49 0.62 8.33
N LYS A 9 -10.90 1.63 9.11
CA LYS A 9 -10.60 3.04 8.81
C LYS A 9 -9.13 3.35 8.55
N PRO A 10 -8.16 2.85 9.34
CA PRO A 10 -6.75 3.13 9.07
C PRO A 10 -6.32 2.59 7.69
N ALA A 11 -6.69 1.37 7.36
CA ALA A 11 -6.39 0.75 6.08
C ALA A 11 -7.05 1.51 4.91
N LEU A 12 -8.35 1.83 5.03
CA LEU A 12 -9.07 2.59 4.03
C LEU A 12 -8.49 4.00 3.82
N ALA A 13 -8.05 4.67 4.89
CA ALA A 13 -7.41 5.98 4.79
C ALA A 13 -6.09 5.89 4.01
N ASN A 14 -5.25 4.90 4.29
CA ASN A 14 -4.00 4.67 3.58
C ASN A 14 -4.27 4.36 2.09
N VAL A 15 -5.21 3.47 1.81
CA VAL A 15 -5.61 3.10 0.45
C VAL A 15 -6.11 4.32 -0.32
N LEU A 16 -7.07 5.06 0.22
CA LEU A 16 -7.66 6.24 -0.44
C LEU A 16 -6.64 7.38 -0.64
N GLY A 17 -5.69 7.53 0.27
CA GLY A 17 -4.58 8.48 0.11
C GLY A 17 -3.63 8.12 -1.02
N THR A 18 -3.51 6.84 -1.35
CA THR A 18 -2.63 6.34 -2.42
C THR A 18 -3.34 6.29 -3.77
N ILE A 19 -4.61 5.89 -3.78
CA ILE A 19 -5.41 5.84 -5.01
C ILE A 19 -5.49 7.25 -5.61
N LYS A 20 -4.99 7.42 -6.80
CA LYS A 20 -5.02 8.68 -7.53
C LYS A 20 -6.00 8.55 -8.69
N ARG A 21 -6.85 9.56 -8.85
CA ARG A 21 -7.69 9.68 -10.04
C ARG A 21 -6.82 9.88 -11.26
N ASN A 22 -6.80 8.89 -12.11
CA ASN A 22 -6.12 8.93 -13.39
C ASN A 22 -7.02 8.31 -14.44
N LYS A 23 -7.71 9.18 -15.22
CA LYS A 23 -8.65 8.75 -16.26
C LYS A 23 -8.07 7.76 -17.28
N ASN A 24 -6.75 7.70 -17.41
CA ASN A 24 -6.07 6.82 -18.35
C ASN A 24 -5.63 5.49 -17.70
N LEU A 25 -5.78 5.34 -16.38
CA LEU A 25 -5.34 4.17 -15.64
C LEU A 25 -6.31 3.85 -14.47
N PRO A 26 -7.51 3.35 -14.79
CA PRO A 26 -8.54 3.03 -13.80
C PRO A 26 -8.06 2.09 -12.68
N THR A 27 -7.08 1.22 -12.97
CA THR A 27 -6.49 0.30 -11.99
C THR A 27 -5.77 1.01 -10.85
N LEU A 28 -5.33 2.27 -11.05
CA LEU A 28 -4.74 3.10 -9.99
C LEU A 28 -5.80 3.82 -9.14
N GLU A 29 -7.07 3.76 -9.54
CA GLU A 29 -8.21 4.26 -8.78
C GLU A 29 -8.91 3.14 -8.01
N ALA A 30 -8.30 1.97 -7.91
CA ALA A 30 -8.87 0.77 -7.34
C ALA A 30 -7.92 0.11 -6.34
N ALA A 31 -8.46 -0.76 -5.49
CA ALA A 31 -7.67 -1.63 -4.62
C ALA A 31 -8.08 -3.09 -4.80
N LYS A 32 -7.12 -3.99 -4.71
CA LYS A 32 -7.37 -5.42 -4.69
C LYS A 32 -7.64 -5.88 -3.27
N ILE A 33 -8.77 -6.52 -3.09
CA ILE A 33 -9.17 -7.19 -1.86
C ILE A 33 -8.80 -8.65 -1.98
N MET A 34 -8.15 -9.20 -0.98
CA MET A 34 -7.83 -10.62 -0.89
C MET A 34 -8.22 -11.10 0.51
N VAL A 35 -8.93 -12.20 0.57
CA VAL A 35 -9.34 -12.83 1.83
C VAL A 35 -8.87 -14.27 1.79
N GLY A 36 -8.22 -14.70 2.86
CA GLY A 36 -7.70 -16.07 2.99
C GLY A 36 -6.65 -16.16 4.09
N GLY A 37 -6.39 -17.39 4.57
CA GLY A 37 -5.38 -17.62 5.60
C GLY A 37 -5.62 -16.92 6.93
N GLY A 38 -6.87 -16.55 7.25
CA GLY A 38 -7.20 -15.81 8.48
C GLY A 38 -7.03 -14.30 8.38
N GLU A 39 -6.78 -13.77 7.17
CA GLU A 39 -6.48 -12.36 6.93
C GLU A 39 -7.34 -11.76 5.81
N LEU A 40 -7.62 -10.47 5.97
CA LEU A 40 -8.06 -9.58 4.91
C LEU A 40 -6.88 -8.72 4.49
N LYS A 41 -6.52 -8.77 3.22
CA LYS A 41 -5.46 -7.96 2.62
C LYS A 41 -6.06 -6.97 1.64
N ILE A 42 -5.67 -5.70 1.76
CA ILE A 42 -6.08 -4.63 0.85
C ILE A 42 -4.83 -4.06 0.19
N LEU A 43 -4.66 -4.30 -1.10
CA LEU A 43 -3.51 -3.86 -1.90
C LEU A 43 -3.85 -2.58 -2.64
N ALA A 44 -2.96 -1.61 -2.60
CA ALA A 44 -3.06 -0.37 -3.36
C ALA A 44 -1.71 0.03 -3.94
N THR A 45 -1.75 0.79 -5.05
CA THR A 45 -0.56 1.34 -5.70
C THR A 45 -0.89 2.64 -6.43
N ASP A 46 0.12 3.52 -6.54
CA ASP A 46 0.05 4.73 -7.36
C ASP A 46 1.20 4.81 -8.40
N ARG A 47 1.84 3.71 -8.70
CA ARG A 47 3.06 3.50 -9.51
C ARG A 47 4.37 3.76 -8.75
N PHE A 48 4.38 4.67 -7.78
CA PHE A 48 5.59 5.03 -7.03
C PHE A 48 5.68 4.33 -5.69
N ALA A 49 4.52 4.05 -5.11
CA ALA A 49 4.39 3.24 -3.91
C ALA A 49 3.38 2.11 -4.14
N ALA A 50 3.63 0.98 -3.52
CA ALA A 50 2.69 -0.12 -3.46
C ALA A 50 2.73 -0.72 -2.07
N PHE A 51 1.58 -1.04 -1.50
CA PHE A 51 1.50 -1.65 -0.18
C PHE A 51 0.31 -2.57 -0.03
N VAL A 52 0.36 -3.38 1.00
CA VAL A 52 -0.72 -4.20 1.50
C VAL A 52 -1.04 -3.81 2.94
N CYS A 53 -2.30 -3.55 3.22
CA CYS A 53 -2.83 -3.48 4.58
C CYS A 53 -3.32 -4.86 4.97
N GLU A 54 -2.90 -5.35 6.14
CA GLU A 54 -3.21 -6.68 6.66
C GLU A 54 -4.05 -6.54 7.92
N ILE A 55 -5.21 -7.21 7.94
CA ILE A 55 -6.19 -7.14 9.01
C ILE A 55 -6.63 -8.57 9.35
N GLU A 56 -6.66 -8.92 10.63
CA GLU A 56 -7.19 -10.23 11.05
C GLU A 56 -8.64 -10.39 10.61
N TYR A 57 -8.91 -11.47 9.84
CA TYR A 57 -10.25 -11.77 9.32
C TYR A 57 -10.45 -13.27 9.19
N LYS A 58 -11.09 -13.87 10.18
CA LYS A 58 -11.30 -15.32 10.24
C LYS A 58 -12.44 -15.74 9.32
N THR A 59 -12.10 -16.50 8.29
CA THR A 59 -13.04 -17.14 7.37
C THR A 59 -12.41 -18.40 6.80
N ASP A 60 -13.24 -19.38 6.48
CA ASP A 60 -12.81 -20.64 5.85
C ASP A 60 -12.80 -20.55 4.31
N THR A 61 -13.19 -19.40 3.75
CA THR A 61 -13.23 -19.20 2.30
C THR A 61 -12.12 -18.27 1.85
N GLU A 62 -11.51 -18.62 0.70
CA GLU A 62 -10.50 -17.79 0.04
C GLU A 62 -11.07 -17.19 -1.23
N PHE A 63 -10.89 -15.90 -1.41
CA PHE A 63 -11.31 -15.20 -2.62
C PHE A 63 -10.55 -13.88 -2.80
N SER A 64 -10.61 -13.34 -4.00
CA SER A 64 -10.09 -12.01 -4.27
C SER A 64 -10.92 -11.31 -5.34
N TYR A 65 -10.98 -9.99 -5.25
CA TYR A 65 -11.60 -9.12 -6.23
C TYR A 65 -11.05 -7.70 -6.14
N VAL A 66 -11.45 -6.85 -7.08
CA VAL A 66 -11.06 -5.43 -7.09
C VAL A 66 -12.28 -4.60 -6.67
N LEU A 67 -12.05 -3.58 -5.83
CA LEU A 67 -13.01 -2.51 -5.56
C LEU A 67 -12.50 -1.22 -6.16
N ASP A 68 -13.38 -0.49 -6.83
CA ASP A 68 -13.09 0.83 -7.36
C ASP A 68 -13.01 1.89 -6.25
N GLY A 69 -12.42 3.05 -6.59
CA GLY A 69 -12.23 4.13 -5.63
C GLY A 69 -13.52 4.74 -5.11
N GLU A 70 -14.60 4.70 -5.87
CA GLU A 70 -15.90 5.21 -5.43
C GLU A 70 -16.49 4.29 -4.34
N SER A 71 -16.48 2.99 -4.57
CA SER A 71 -16.89 1.98 -3.59
C SER A 71 -16.09 2.08 -2.30
N LEU A 72 -14.75 2.24 -2.41
CA LEU A 72 -13.88 2.42 -1.25
C LEU A 72 -14.16 3.71 -0.48
N GLN A 73 -14.43 4.82 -1.17
CA GLN A 73 -14.81 6.09 -0.55
C GLN A 73 -16.15 5.99 0.18
N LEU A 74 -17.14 5.34 -0.41
CA LEU A 74 -18.44 5.11 0.22
C LEU A 74 -18.32 4.19 1.43
N LEU A 75 -17.54 3.12 1.32
CA LEU A 75 -17.25 2.21 2.44
C LEU A 75 -16.60 2.95 3.62
N ALA A 76 -15.63 3.84 3.35
CA ALA A 76 -14.95 4.63 4.39
C ALA A 76 -15.87 5.66 5.07
N LYS A 77 -16.96 6.08 4.42
CA LYS A 77 -17.96 7.01 4.97
C LYS A 77 -19.00 6.34 5.85
N LEU A 78 -19.07 5.01 5.88
CA LEU A 78 -20.01 4.32 6.74
C LEU A 78 -19.77 4.63 8.23
N PRO A 79 -20.82 4.54 9.07
CA PRO A 79 -20.68 4.77 10.50
C PRO A 79 -19.62 3.85 11.14
N PRO A 80 -18.82 4.34 12.12
CA PRO A 80 -17.73 3.56 12.72
C PRO A 80 -18.13 2.21 13.32
N LEU A 81 -19.33 2.11 13.84
CA LEU A 81 -19.88 0.89 14.45
C LEU A 81 -20.65 0.01 13.47
N GLN A 82 -20.72 0.42 12.19
CA GLN A 82 -21.34 -0.42 11.16
C GLN A 82 -20.50 -1.67 10.93
N GLN A 83 -21.18 -2.81 10.99
CA GLN A 83 -20.58 -4.09 10.60
C GLN A 83 -20.52 -4.22 9.09
N VAL A 84 -19.43 -4.79 8.61
CA VAL A 84 -19.20 -5.14 7.21
C VAL A 84 -18.68 -6.57 7.11
N GLU A 85 -19.11 -7.25 6.07
CA GLU A 85 -18.69 -8.60 5.75
C GLU A 85 -18.12 -8.66 4.34
N PHE A 86 -16.95 -9.28 4.23
CA PHE A 86 -16.33 -9.56 2.94
C PHE A 86 -16.77 -10.93 2.46
N THR A 87 -17.33 -10.98 1.26
CA THR A 87 -17.86 -12.20 0.63
C THR A 87 -17.30 -12.34 -0.79
N PRO A 88 -17.32 -13.52 -1.42
CA PRO A 88 -16.89 -13.67 -2.82
C PRO A 88 -17.60 -12.74 -3.81
N SER A 89 -18.81 -12.27 -3.45
CA SER A 89 -19.62 -11.39 -4.30
C SER A 89 -19.49 -9.90 -3.94
N GLY A 90 -18.53 -9.52 -3.10
CA GLY A 90 -18.25 -8.15 -2.71
C GLY A 90 -18.38 -7.90 -1.20
N VAL A 91 -18.43 -6.62 -0.81
CA VAL A 91 -18.55 -6.20 0.60
C VAL A 91 -20.01 -5.90 0.92
N VAL A 92 -20.52 -6.47 1.99
CA VAL A 92 -21.91 -6.28 2.47
C VAL A 92 -21.89 -5.47 3.75
N ALA A 93 -22.64 -4.39 3.78
CA ALA A 93 -22.82 -3.53 4.95
C ALA A 93 -24.30 -3.25 5.16
N LYS A 94 -24.96 -3.97 6.07
CA LYS A 94 -26.40 -3.87 6.34
C LYS A 94 -27.24 -3.96 5.03
N ASN A 95 -27.66 -2.85 4.49
CA ASN A 95 -28.52 -2.77 3.29
C ASN A 95 -27.75 -2.28 2.04
N VAL A 96 -26.42 -2.15 2.13
CA VAL A 96 -25.57 -1.72 1.05
C VAL A 96 -24.64 -2.84 0.65
N LYS A 97 -24.52 -3.08 -0.65
CA LYS A 97 -23.58 -4.03 -1.21
C LYS A 97 -22.63 -3.30 -2.17
N PHE A 98 -21.35 -3.46 -1.96
CA PHE A 98 -20.29 -3.00 -2.86
C PHE A 98 -19.87 -4.18 -3.72
N THR A 99 -20.19 -4.11 -5.00
CA THR A 99 -19.89 -5.21 -5.94
C THR A 99 -18.46 -5.09 -6.46
N PRO A 100 -17.80 -6.23 -6.76
CA PRO A 100 -16.52 -6.22 -7.44
C PRO A 100 -16.58 -5.42 -8.75
N ALA A 101 -15.53 -4.64 -9.00
CA ALA A 101 -15.34 -3.95 -10.26
C ALA A 101 -14.69 -4.88 -11.29
N ASP A 102 -15.11 -4.75 -12.55
CA ASP A 102 -14.47 -5.44 -13.68
C ASP A 102 -13.21 -4.66 -14.11
N LEU A 103 -12.16 -4.78 -13.29
CA LEU A 103 -10.88 -4.09 -13.46
C LEU A 103 -9.72 -5.06 -13.24
N ASP A 104 -8.74 -5.02 -14.13
CA ASP A 104 -7.49 -5.74 -13.98
C ASP A 104 -6.57 -5.01 -13.00
N PHE A 105 -6.35 -5.57 -11.82
CA PHE A 105 -5.34 -5.07 -10.89
C PHE A 105 -3.97 -5.67 -11.23
N PRO A 106 -2.87 -4.88 -11.24
CA PRO A 106 -1.55 -5.38 -11.64
C PRO A 106 -1.09 -6.55 -10.75
N THR A 107 -0.95 -7.74 -11.34
CA THR A 107 -0.60 -8.98 -10.62
C THR A 107 0.80 -8.94 -10.01
N VAL A 108 1.70 -8.14 -10.58
CA VAL A 108 3.09 -8.00 -10.13
C VAL A 108 3.22 -7.31 -8.76
N ILE A 109 2.19 -6.57 -8.31
CA ILE A 109 2.26 -5.76 -7.08
C ILE A 109 2.51 -6.64 -5.85
N GLN A 110 1.75 -7.72 -5.69
CA GLN A 110 1.92 -8.62 -4.56
C GLN A 110 3.33 -9.25 -4.55
N SER A 111 3.78 -9.77 -5.70
CA SER A 111 5.11 -10.38 -5.81
C SER A 111 6.23 -9.38 -5.60
N LEU A 112 6.05 -8.12 -5.99
CA LEU A 112 7.00 -7.04 -5.74
C LEU A 112 7.15 -6.78 -4.23
N ILE A 113 6.02 -6.67 -3.51
CA ILE A 113 6.02 -6.49 -2.06
C ILE A 113 6.67 -7.70 -1.39
N ASP A 114 6.23 -8.91 -1.73
CA ASP A 114 6.74 -10.14 -1.11
C ASP A 114 8.23 -10.32 -1.37
N THR A 115 8.71 -10.00 -2.58
CA THR A 115 10.14 -10.06 -2.92
C THR A 115 10.94 -9.03 -2.12
N ALA A 116 10.46 -7.81 -2.00
CA ALA A 116 11.12 -6.78 -1.21
C ALA A 116 11.20 -7.16 0.28
N TRP A 117 10.22 -7.92 0.78
CA TRP A 117 10.16 -8.34 2.19
C TRP A 117 10.79 -9.72 2.45
N LYS A 118 11.29 -10.41 1.43
CA LYS A 118 12.11 -11.62 1.59
C LYS A 118 13.54 -11.24 1.99
N GLY A 119 14.11 -11.98 2.94
CA GLY A 119 15.47 -11.81 3.40
C GLY A 119 15.64 -10.84 4.57
N GLU A 120 16.74 -11.00 5.27
CA GLU A 120 17.15 -10.13 6.36
C GLU A 120 17.72 -8.83 5.77
N TRP A 121 17.07 -7.72 6.09
CA TRP A 121 17.63 -6.41 5.85
C TRP A 121 18.27 -5.95 7.16
N LEU A 122 19.52 -5.64 7.12
CA LEU A 122 20.21 -5.01 8.24
C LEU A 122 19.59 -3.62 8.44
N GLU A 123 18.89 -3.44 9.53
CA GLU A 123 18.11 -2.23 9.86
C GLU A 123 18.96 -0.97 10.02
N ASP A 124 20.30 -1.08 10.00
CA ASP A 124 21.18 0.00 10.43
C ASP A 124 22.34 0.29 9.47
N GLN A 125 22.06 0.42 8.19
CA GLN A 125 23.07 1.01 7.28
C GLN A 125 22.66 2.45 6.99
N GLY A 126 23.39 3.37 7.62
CA GLY A 126 23.16 4.80 7.60
C GLY A 126 22.66 5.32 6.25
N HIS A 127 21.42 5.72 6.24
CA HIS A 127 20.86 6.51 5.15
C HIS A 127 20.96 7.98 5.52
N ASN A 128 21.41 8.78 4.59
CA ASN A 128 21.43 10.22 4.75
C ASN A 128 20.11 10.79 4.25
N THR A 129 19.57 11.76 4.96
CA THR A 129 18.44 12.56 4.47
C THR A 129 19.03 13.88 3.97
N VAL A 130 18.92 14.12 2.66
CA VAL A 130 19.34 15.37 2.02
C VAL A 130 18.11 16.03 1.41
N ASP A 131 17.82 17.27 1.80
CA ASP A 131 16.64 18.04 1.36
C ASP A 131 15.31 17.27 1.48
N GLY A 132 15.14 16.50 2.57
CA GLY A 132 13.93 15.69 2.79
C GLY A 132 13.83 14.42 1.93
N VAL A 133 14.86 14.10 1.16
CA VAL A 133 14.96 12.86 0.38
C VAL A 133 15.85 11.87 1.14
N ILE A 134 15.34 10.68 1.40
CA ILE A 134 16.13 9.59 1.97
C ILE A 134 16.97 8.99 0.84
N THR A 135 18.28 8.89 1.02
CA THR A 135 19.19 8.44 -0.03
C THR A 135 19.86 7.12 0.33
N GLY A 136 19.92 6.20 -0.64
CA GLY A 136 20.74 5.00 -0.61
C GLY A 136 21.85 5.09 -1.67
N PHE A 137 23.02 4.57 -1.38
CA PHE A 137 24.18 4.60 -2.30
C PHE A 137 24.67 3.20 -2.63
N LYS A 138 24.83 2.90 -3.93
CA LYS A 138 25.45 1.66 -4.41
C LYS A 138 26.13 1.88 -5.78
N ASP A 139 27.34 1.35 -5.91
CA ASP A 139 28.09 1.30 -7.19
C ASP A 139 28.14 2.65 -7.93
N GLY A 140 28.30 3.76 -7.19
CA GLY A 140 28.30 5.11 -7.78
C GLY A 140 26.93 5.69 -8.12
N VAL A 141 25.85 4.99 -7.80
CA VAL A 141 24.47 5.46 -8.05
C VAL A 141 23.80 5.83 -6.75
N ILE A 142 23.26 7.05 -6.69
CA ILE A 142 22.42 7.49 -5.57
C ILE A 142 20.96 7.25 -5.95
N THR A 143 20.25 6.57 -5.06
CA THR A 143 18.79 6.36 -5.17
C THR A 143 18.11 7.22 -4.12
N GLY A 144 17.23 8.10 -4.54
CA GLY A 144 16.44 8.95 -3.66
C GLY A 144 15.02 8.42 -3.48
N TYR A 145 14.52 8.46 -2.25
CA TYR A 145 13.14 8.08 -1.90
C TYR A 145 12.41 9.31 -1.37
N LYS A 146 11.28 9.65 -1.99
CA LYS A 146 10.50 10.85 -1.68
C LYS A 146 9.42 10.57 -0.64
N PRO A 147 9.60 10.99 0.63
CA PRO A 147 8.62 10.73 1.69
C PRO A 147 7.23 11.33 1.41
N GLU A 148 7.17 12.40 0.59
CA GLU A 148 5.90 13.08 0.25
C GLU A 148 4.90 12.13 -0.44
N ILE A 149 5.40 11.10 -1.14
CA ILE A 149 4.54 10.12 -1.82
C ILE A 149 3.70 9.34 -0.80
N VAL A 150 4.26 9.07 0.38
CA VAL A 150 3.65 8.23 1.43
C VAL A 150 3.29 9.01 2.69
N LYS A 151 3.37 10.35 2.69
CA LYS A 151 3.08 11.21 3.85
C LYS A 151 1.66 11.06 4.43
N HIS A 152 0.73 10.52 3.64
CA HIS A 152 -0.64 10.25 4.09
C HIS A 152 -0.74 8.96 4.94
N ILE A 153 0.30 8.12 4.94
CA ILE A 153 0.36 6.92 5.76
C ILE A 153 0.90 7.32 7.13
N LYS A 154 0.07 7.17 8.16
CA LYS A 154 0.46 7.51 9.52
C LYS A 154 1.54 6.56 10.04
N ASP A 155 2.54 7.12 10.73
CA ASP A 155 3.64 6.39 11.35
C ASP A 155 4.40 5.49 10.34
N VAL A 156 4.49 5.94 9.07
CA VAL A 156 5.21 5.22 8.04
C VAL A 156 6.71 5.37 8.24
N GLU A 157 7.40 4.25 8.20
CA GLU A 157 8.85 4.14 8.15
C GLU A 157 9.27 3.75 6.74
N ILE A 158 10.26 4.47 6.21
CA ILE A 158 10.88 4.18 4.92
C ILE A 158 12.25 3.56 5.20
N ILE A 159 12.43 2.31 4.83
CA ILE A 159 13.65 1.55 5.06
C ILE A 159 14.35 1.35 3.71
N PRO A 160 15.41 2.10 3.40
CA PRO A 160 16.17 1.99 2.16
C PRO A 160 16.78 0.61 2.01
N GLN A 161 16.95 0.15 0.78
CA GLN A 161 17.62 -1.12 0.52
C GLN A 161 19.14 -0.98 0.76
N PRO A 162 19.79 -1.90 1.51
CA PRO A 162 21.18 -1.75 1.93
C PRO A 162 22.19 -1.61 0.80
N HIS A 163 21.84 -1.93 -0.41
CA HIS A 163 22.77 -1.94 -1.54
C HIS A 163 22.27 -1.10 -2.71
N GLY A 164 21.56 0.02 -2.43
CA GLY A 164 21.10 0.94 -3.47
C GLY A 164 20.12 0.29 -4.45
N GLY A 165 19.30 -0.65 -3.96
CA GLY A 165 18.20 -1.23 -4.73
C GLY A 165 17.18 -0.16 -5.12
N GLN A 166 16.42 -0.42 -6.18
CA GLN A 166 15.46 0.56 -6.72
C GLN A 166 14.28 0.83 -5.79
N ASN A 167 14.05 -0.02 -4.76
CA ASN A 167 12.89 0.07 -3.89
C ASN A 167 13.31 0.13 -2.42
N ALA A 168 12.68 1.01 -1.64
CA ALA A 168 12.71 0.95 -0.18
C ALA A 168 11.52 0.13 0.35
N ARG A 169 11.65 -0.47 1.52
CA ARG A 169 10.52 -1.04 2.26
C ARG A 169 9.71 0.07 2.90
N LEU A 170 8.40 -0.08 2.92
CA LEU A 170 7.47 0.72 3.72
C LEU A 170 6.92 -0.12 4.85
N ARG A 171 7.02 0.38 6.08
CA ARG A 171 6.44 -0.25 7.26
C ARG A 171 5.58 0.75 8.02
N ALA A 172 4.37 0.34 8.39
CA ALA A 172 3.51 1.05 9.34
C ALA A 172 2.64 0.02 10.08
N PRO A 173 1.95 0.37 11.17
CA PRO A 173 1.05 -0.56 11.85
C PRO A 173 0.02 -1.18 10.89
N GLY A 174 0.02 -2.52 10.78
CA GLY A 174 -0.86 -3.26 9.86
C GLY A 174 -0.61 -3.02 8.37
N LEU A 175 0.57 -2.49 8.00
CA LEU A 175 0.92 -2.19 6.61
C LEU A 175 2.37 -2.55 6.32
N ARG A 176 2.58 -3.22 5.19
CA ARG A 176 3.89 -3.38 4.56
C ARG A 176 3.82 -3.05 3.08
N GLY A 177 4.91 -2.53 2.55
CA GLY A 177 4.93 -2.12 1.15
C GLY A 177 6.32 -1.81 0.63
N VAL A 178 6.32 -1.18 -0.54
CA VAL A 178 7.52 -0.70 -1.22
C VAL A 178 7.32 0.72 -1.72
N LEU A 179 8.40 1.50 -1.68
CA LEU A 179 8.50 2.82 -2.29
C LEU A 179 9.57 2.74 -3.37
N MET A 180 9.21 3.10 -4.60
CA MET A 180 10.16 3.14 -5.70
C MET A 180 11.13 4.31 -5.52
N GLY A 181 12.42 4.01 -5.62
CA GLY A 181 13.46 5.02 -5.65
C GLY A 181 13.61 5.62 -7.05
N THR A 182 14.04 6.86 -7.09
CA THR A 182 14.44 7.54 -8.30
C THR A 182 15.96 7.74 -8.31
N ARG A 183 16.60 7.59 -9.46
CA ARG A 183 18.03 7.95 -9.58
C ARG A 183 18.16 9.45 -9.38
N VAL A 184 19.04 9.83 -8.47
CA VAL A 184 19.35 11.25 -8.19
C VAL A 184 20.75 11.52 -8.73
N LYS A 185 20.90 12.62 -9.48
CA LYS A 185 22.22 13.08 -9.90
C LYS A 185 22.90 13.77 -8.73
N LEU A 186 24.20 13.54 -8.56
CA LEU A 186 25.01 14.18 -7.52
C LEU A 186 24.89 15.72 -7.54
N GLU A 187 24.74 16.30 -8.72
CA GLU A 187 24.57 17.74 -8.95
C GLU A 187 23.23 18.29 -8.41
N GLU A 188 22.24 17.42 -8.18
CA GLU A 188 20.91 17.79 -7.66
C GLU A 188 20.85 17.72 -6.12
N ILE A 189 21.94 17.30 -5.47
CA ILE A 189 22.05 17.21 -4.02
C ILE A 189 22.92 18.36 -3.56
N SER A 190 22.30 19.45 -3.13
CA SER A 190 23.02 20.57 -2.51
C SER A 190 23.66 20.10 -1.20
N GLY A 191 24.97 19.88 -1.18
CA GLY A 191 25.73 19.53 0.03
C GLY A 191 26.77 18.42 -0.11
N PHE A 192 27.12 18.02 -1.33
CA PHE A 192 28.34 17.24 -1.60
C PHE A 192 29.41 18.12 -2.20
#